data_d02968e2c02d44428a31f72bb6e66ec3
#
_entry.id   d02968e2c02d44428a31f72bb6e66ec3
#
_cell.length_a   1.000
_cell.length_b   1.000
_cell.length_c   1.000
_cell.angle_alpha   90.00
_cell.angle_beta   90.00
_cell.angle_gamma   90.00
#
_symmetry.space_group_name_H-M   'P 1'
#
loop_
_entity.id
_entity.type
_entity.pdbx_description
1 polymer ?
#
loop_
_entity_poly.entity_id
_entity_poly.type
_entity_poly.pdbx_seq_one_letter_code
_entity_poly.pdbx_strand_id
1 'polypeptide(L)'
;MERYAGLGVECIQGEAKIVSPWAVKIGDQTLTTRSIIIAAGARPFVPPIPGLEQIGYLTSDTVWNLRKLPARLVVLGGGPIGCELTQTFARFGSKVTQVEMLPRIMIREDPEISQMVLAKFRAEGVDVKLEHKAKQFLVENGEKILICEHQGQDIRVPFDEVLVAVGRVANTKGYGLEELGIPVTRQRTVETNEFLQTLYPNIYACGDVAGPYQFTHTAAHQAWYAAVNALFGRFKKFRADYSVIPWATFTEPEVARVGLNETEAREKNIPFEVTTYGLDDLDRAIADSEAHGLIKVLTVPGKDRILGVTIAGEHAGDLIAEYVAAMRHGIGLNKILGTIHIYPTLAEANKYVAGNWKRAHAPQKLLAWVGRYHAWMRG
;
A
#
# COMPACT_ATOMS: atom_id res chain seq x y z
N MET A 1 -0.67 -24.14 11.74
CA MET A 1 -0.09 -25.44 11.34
C MET A 1 -1.15 -26.51 11.16
N GLU A 2 -2.04 -26.74 12.09
CA GLU A 2 -3.09 -27.78 12.04
C GLU A 2 -3.91 -27.80 10.73
N ARG A 3 -4.33 -26.62 10.25
CA ARG A 3 -5.09 -26.50 8.99
C ARG A 3 -4.34 -27.11 7.80
N TYR A 4 -3.03 -26.87 7.69
CA TYR A 4 -2.25 -27.37 6.56
C TYR A 4 -1.86 -28.84 6.73
N ALA A 5 -1.57 -29.26 7.95
CA ALA A 5 -1.37 -30.68 8.24
C ALA A 5 -2.61 -31.53 7.88
N GLY A 6 -3.81 -31.02 8.17
CA GLY A 6 -5.08 -31.64 7.76
C GLY A 6 -5.28 -31.74 6.25
N LEU A 7 -4.54 -30.97 5.45
CA LEU A 7 -4.50 -31.04 3.98
C LEU A 7 -3.37 -31.95 3.46
N GLY A 8 -2.65 -32.66 4.34
CA GLY A 8 -1.53 -33.54 3.97
C GLY A 8 -0.20 -32.80 3.77
N VAL A 9 -0.09 -31.53 4.21
CA VAL A 9 1.16 -30.78 4.15
C VAL A 9 2.02 -31.12 5.38
N GLU A 10 3.25 -31.55 5.16
CA GLU A 10 4.22 -31.72 6.23
C GLU A 10 4.81 -30.36 6.62
N CYS A 11 4.57 -29.93 7.86
CA CYS A 11 5.03 -28.66 8.40
C CYS A 11 6.23 -28.89 9.31
N ILE A 12 7.43 -28.55 8.83
CA ILE A 12 8.69 -28.71 9.58
C ILE A 12 9.13 -27.34 10.09
N GLN A 13 9.32 -27.22 11.40
CA GLN A 13 9.79 -25.99 12.02
C GLN A 13 11.33 -26.08 12.23
N GLY A 14 12.05 -25.05 11.75
CA GLY A 14 13.51 -24.97 11.90
C GLY A 14 14.11 -23.96 10.93
N GLU A 15 15.42 -23.74 11.08
CA GLU A 15 16.19 -22.92 10.16
C GLU A 15 16.49 -23.72 8.90
N ALA A 16 15.88 -23.32 7.80
CA ALA A 16 16.01 -23.96 6.50
C ALA A 16 17.12 -23.30 5.68
N LYS A 17 18.00 -24.12 5.07
CA LYS A 17 19.03 -23.64 4.12
C LYS A 17 18.94 -24.40 2.80
N ILE A 18 18.87 -23.70 1.69
CA ILE A 18 18.94 -24.29 0.35
C ILE A 18 20.41 -24.63 0.10
N VAL A 19 20.72 -25.92 0.00
CA VAL A 19 22.10 -26.41 -0.15
C VAL A 19 22.43 -26.85 -1.58
N SER A 20 21.41 -27.04 -2.41
CA SER A 20 21.52 -27.24 -3.85
C SER A 20 20.19 -26.85 -4.53
N PRO A 21 20.13 -26.75 -5.86
CA PRO A 21 18.86 -26.49 -6.55
C PRO A 21 17.74 -27.50 -6.25
N TRP A 22 18.10 -28.66 -5.67
CA TRP A 22 17.20 -29.78 -5.42
C TRP A 22 17.11 -30.19 -3.96
N ALA A 23 17.78 -29.50 -3.06
CA ALA A 23 17.86 -29.90 -1.66
C ALA A 23 17.82 -28.73 -0.68
N VAL A 24 17.06 -28.93 0.39
CA VAL A 24 16.93 -28.02 1.53
C VAL A 24 17.35 -28.77 2.79
N LYS A 25 18.26 -28.18 3.57
CA LYS A 25 18.69 -28.70 4.86
C LYS A 25 17.97 -27.97 6.00
N ILE A 26 17.45 -28.71 6.99
CA ILE A 26 16.82 -28.20 8.21
C ILE A 26 17.40 -28.98 9.38
N GLY A 27 18.23 -28.32 10.21
CA GLY A 27 19.03 -29.04 11.22
C GLY A 27 19.91 -30.11 10.59
N ASP A 28 19.74 -31.36 11.00
CA ASP A 28 20.49 -32.53 10.47
C ASP A 28 19.77 -33.21 9.30
N GLN A 29 18.51 -32.84 9.04
CA GLN A 29 17.72 -33.41 7.96
C GLN A 29 17.97 -32.70 6.62
N THR A 30 18.12 -33.48 5.55
CA THR A 30 18.16 -32.95 4.18
C THR A 30 16.96 -33.48 3.39
N LEU A 31 16.14 -32.56 2.88
CA LEU A 31 14.98 -32.84 2.04
C LEU A 31 15.35 -32.64 0.57
N THR A 32 15.00 -33.58 -0.29
CA THR A 32 15.14 -33.45 -1.74
C THR A 32 13.78 -33.16 -2.36
N THR A 33 13.74 -32.30 -3.38
CA THR A 33 12.51 -31.87 -4.01
C THR A 33 12.70 -31.55 -5.48
N ARG A 34 11.62 -31.56 -6.25
CA ARG A 34 11.59 -31.15 -7.67
C ARG A 34 11.54 -29.62 -7.82
N SER A 35 10.96 -28.93 -6.86
CA SER A 35 10.82 -27.47 -6.91
C SER A 35 10.91 -26.89 -5.51
N ILE A 36 11.47 -25.70 -5.41
CA ILE A 36 11.58 -24.93 -4.18
C ILE A 36 10.84 -23.61 -4.39
N ILE A 37 10.03 -23.19 -3.42
CA ILE A 37 9.39 -21.88 -3.42
C ILE A 37 9.88 -21.10 -2.20
N ILE A 38 10.58 -20.01 -2.45
CA ILE A 38 11.09 -19.11 -1.42
C ILE A 38 9.98 -18.10 -1.08
N ALA A 39 9.47 -18.16 0.15
CA ALA A 39 8.44 -17.26 0.67
C ALA A 39 8.90 -16.64 2.00
N ALA A 40 10.18 -16.22 2.06
CA ALA A 40 10.85 -15.76 3.28
C ALA A 40 10.36 -14.37 3.76
N GLY A 41 9.54 -13.66 2.98
CA GLY A 41 8.94 -12.38 3.37
C GLY A 41 9.94 -11.24 3.54
N ALA A 42 9.57 -10.28 4.38
CA ALA A 42 10.37 -9.11 4.74
C ALA A 42 10.28 -8.86 6.25
N ARG A 43 11.19 -8.04 6.76
CA ARG A 43 11.19 -7.56 8.15
C ARG A 43 11.16 -6.04 8.19
N PRO A 44 10.74 -5.41 9.29
CA PRO A 44 10.87 -3.98 9.50
C PRO A 44 12.32 -3.52 9.31
N PHE A 45 12.52 -2.40 8.65
CA PHE A 45 13.83 -1.75 8.59
C PHE A 45 14.01 -0.89 9.83
N VAL A 46 15.07 -1.15 10.58
CA VAL A 46 15.48 -0.35 11.73
C VAL A 46 16.73 0.43 11.33
N PRO A 47 16.64 1.77 11.28
CA PRO A 47 17.79 2.60 10.91
C PRO A 47 18.81 2.64 12.04
N PRO A 48 20.11 2.73 11.75
CA PRO A 48 21.17 2.79 12.73
C PRO A 48 21.27 4.18 13.37
N ILE A 49 20.22 4.59 14.10
CA ILE A 49 20.19 5.87 14.82
C ILE A 49 20.87 5.67 16.17
N PRO A 50 21.85 6.53 16.52
CA PRO A 50 22.53 6.44 17.83
C PRO A 50 21.55 6.41 19.00
N GLY A 51 21.72 5.47 19.91
CA GLY A 51 20.91 5.31 21.12
C GLY A 51 19.62 4.50 20.93
N LEU A 52 19.17 4.21 19.71
CA LEU A 52 17.90 3.50 19.46
C LEU A 52 17.91 2.09 20.05
N GLU A 53 18.97 1.32 19.83
CA GLU A 53 19.10 -0.06 20.36
C GLU A 53 19.12 -0.08 21.89
N GLN A 54 19.77 0.90 22.53
CA GLN A 54 19.93 0.97 23.98
C GLN A 54 18.62 1.29 24.70
N ILE A 55 17.74 2.11 24.09
CA ILE A 55 16.46 2.49 24.70
C ILE A 55 15.36 1.45 24.46
N GLY A 56 15.57 0.53 23.50
CA GLY A 56 14.55 -0.39 23.00
C GLY A 56 13.54 0.32 22.07
N TYR A 57 12.94 -0.46 21.18
CA TYR A 57 11.95 0.07 20.22
C TYR A 57 10.91 -0.99 19.85
N LEU A 58 9.79 -0.52 19.36
CA LEU A 58 8.74 -1.32 18.75
C LEU A 58 8.86 -1.27 17.23
N THR A 59 8.36 -2.29 16.56
CA THR A 59 8.19 -2.36 15.11
C THR A 59 6.78 -2.86 14.79
N SER A 60 6.40 -2.88 13.51
CA SER A 60 5.14 -3.52 13.07
C SER A 60 5.03 -5.01 13.44
N ASP A 61 6.15 -5.66 13.72
CA ASP A 61 6.16 -7.08 14.11
C ASP A 61 6.04 -7.27 15.63
N THR A 62 6.50 -6.31 16.45
CA THR A 62 6.59 -6.45 17.92
C THR A 62 5.57 -5.63 18.69
N VAL A 63 4.94 -4.63 18.07
CA VAL A 63 3.93 -3.75 18.71
C VAL A 63 2.75 -4.53 19.31
N TRP A 64 2.41 -5.66 18.75
CA TRP A 64 1.36 -6.58 19.22
C TRP A 64 1.64 -7.24 20.57
N ASN A 65 2.89 -7.18 21.03
CA ASN A 65 3.30 -7.69 22.32
C ASN A 65 3.10 -6.69 23.46
N LEU A 66 2.70 -5.46 23.18
CA LEU A 66 2.38 -4.47 24.20
C LEU A 66 1.25 -4.99 25.11
N ARG A 67 1.41 -4.78 26.41
CA ARG A 67 0.43 -5.15 27.45
C ARG A 67 -0.07 -3.93 28.24
N LYS A 68 0.56 -2.78 28.02
CA LYS A 68 0.19 -1.50 28.61
C LYS A 68 0.27 -0.44 27.51
N LEU A 69 -0.75 0.39 27.45
CA LEU A 69 -0.77 1.52 26.52
C LEU A 69 0.31 2.54 26.95
N PRO A 70 1.25 2.94 26.06
CA PRO A 70 2.20 3.99 26.38
C PRO A 70 1.47 5.33 26.49
N ALA A 71 1.79 6.13 27.51
CA ALA A 71 1.18 7.45 27.66
C ALA A 71 1.66 8.40 26.56
N ARG A 72 2.96 8.33 26.19
CA ARG A 72 3.58 9.12 25.12
C ARG A 72 4.25 8.16 24.12
N LEU A 73 3.78 8.15 22.89
CA LEU A 73 4.33 7.33 21.80
C LEU A 73 4.97 8.22 20.75
N VAL A 74 6.23 7.93 20.40
CA VAL A 74 6.84 8.45 19.18
C VAL A 74 6.69 7.42 18.06
N VAL A 75 6.20 7.84 16.90
CA VAL A 75 6.18 7.02 15.67
C VAL A 75 7.15 7.60 14.66
N LEU A 76 8.17 6.83 14.28
CA LEU A 76 9.08 7.21 13.22
C LEU A 76 8.58 6.71 11.88
N GLY A 77 8.34 7.64 10.95
CA GLY A 77 7.89 7.38 9.59
C GLY A 77 6.44 7.81 9.34
N GLY A 78 6.23 8.48 8.21
CA GLY A 78 4.94 8.94 7.71
C GLY A 78 4.39 8.09 6.55
N GLY A 79 4.90 6.86 6.38
CA GLY A 79 4.34 5.89 5.44
C GLY A 79 3.05 5.24 5.95
N PRO A 80 2.42 4.34 5.15
CA PRO A 80 1.13 3.71 5.52
C PRO A 80 1.12 3.11 6.92
N ILE A 81 2.07 2.24 7.26
CA ILE A 81 2.16 1.59 8.58
C ILE A 81 2.29 2.63 9.71
N GLY A 82 3.15 3.64 9.51
CA GLY A 82 3.33 4.72 10.48
C GLY A 82 2.03 5.50 10.69
N CYS A 83 1.31 5.84 9.63
CA CYS A 83 0.05 6.57 9.70
C CYS A 83 -1.06 5.77 10.39
N GLU A 84 -1.24 4.49 10.01
CA GLU A 84 -2.24 3.60 10.61
C GLU A 84 -2.03 3.44 12.11
N LEU A 85 -0.80 3.13 12.53
CA LEU A 85 -0.49 2.94 13.95
C LEU A 85 -0.49 4.26 14.73
N THR A 86 -0.09 5.38 14.12
CA THR A 86 -0.23 6.72 14.72
C THR A 86 -1.67 7.00 15.12
N GLN A 87 -2.61 6.84 14.18
CA GLN A 87 -4.02 7.12 14.44
C GLN A 87 -4.62 6.12 15.42
N THR A 88 -4.27 4.83 15.29
CA THR A 88 -4.73 3.78 16.20
C THR A 88 -4.35 4.08 17.64
N PHE A 89 -3.08 4.41 17.92
CA PHE A 89 -2.62 4.68 19.27
C PHE A 89 -3.15 6.02 19.81
N ALA A 90 -3.31 7.04 18.96
CA ALA A 90 -3.96 8.28 19.35
C ALA A 90 -5.41 8.04 19.80
N ARG A 91 -6.17 7.26 19.08
CA ARG A 91 -7.54 6.88 19.41
C ARG A 91 -7.66 5.99 20.65
N PHE A 92 -6.64 5.21 20.96
CA PHE A 92 -6.55 4.50 22.23
C PHE A 92 -6.22 5.40 23.42
N GLY A 93 -5.85 6.67 23.19
CA GLY A 93 -5.58 7.65 24.24
C GLY A 93 -4.10 7.92 24.52
N SER A 94 -3.17 7.39 23.70
CA SER A 94 -1.76 7.80 23.75
C SER A 94 -1.60 9.22 23.21
N LYS A 95 -0.72 10.01 23.81
CA LYS A 95 -0.21 11.24 23.21
C LYS A 95 0.84 10.84 22.15
N VAL A 96 0.45 10.91 20.86
CA VAL A 96 1.31 10.49 19.78
C VAL A 96 2.03 11.66 19.13
N THR A 97 3.36 11.54 18.96
CA THR A 97 4.16 12.39 18.09
C THR A 97 4.65 11.57 16.92
N GLN A 98 4.19 11.88 15.70
CA GLN A 98 4.69 11.26 14.46
C GLN A 98 5.81 12.11 13.88
N VAL A 99 6.96 11.49 13.60
CA VAL A 99 8.14 12.15 13.05
C VAL A 99 8.42 11.65 11.65
N GLU A 100 8.39 12.56 10.68
CA GLU A 100 8.66 12.26 9.27
C GLU A 100 9.73 13.22 8.74
N MET A 101 10.74 12.67 8.09
CA MET A 101 11.85 13.45 7.52
C MET A 101 11.47 14.13 6.20
N LEU A 102 10.43 13.67 5.53
CA LEU A 102 9.92 14.23 4.29
C LEU A 102 8.90 15.35 4.56
N PRO A 103 8.60 16.20 3.55
CA PRO A 103 7.68 17.34 3.74
C PRO A 103 6.20 16.94 3.89
N ARG A 104 5.86 15.66 3.71
CA ARG A 104 4.50 15.15 3.83
C ARG A 104 4.48 13.72 4.36
N ILE A 105 3.45 13.36 5.11
CA ILE A 105 3.09 11.95 5.33
C ILE A 105 2.54 11.37 4.02
N MET A 106 2.53 10.05 3.89
CA MET A 106 2.03 9.35 2.69
C MET A 106 2.58 9.94 1.39
N ILE A 107 3.90 10.16 1.32
CA ILE A 107 4.58 10.90 0.24
C ILE A 107 4.29 10.35 -1.17
N ARG A 108 3.89 9.07 -1.29
CA ARG A 108 3.53 8.45 -2.56
C ARG A 108 2.16 8.90 -3.09
N GLU A 109 1.32 9.47 -2.23
CA GLU A 109 0.01 9.97 -2.63
C GLU A 109 0.12 11.43 -3.09
N ASP A 110 -0.89 11.90 -3.83
CA ASP A 110 -0.94 13.30 -4.24
C ASP A 110 -1.03 14.24 -3.03
N PRO A 111 -0.53 15.49 -3.14
CA PRO A 111 -0.43 16.43 -2.01
C PRO A 111 -1.74 16.64 -1.25
N GLU A 112 -2.86 16.78 -1.94
CA GLU A 112 -4.16 17.02 -1.33
C GLU A 112 -4.65 15.82 -0.52
N ILE A 113 -4.34 14.59 -0.95
CA ILE A 113 -4.69 13.36 -0.22
C ILE A 113 -3.90 13.29 1.09
N SER A 114 -2.58 13.53 0.99
CA SER A 114 -1.71 13.62 2.17
C SER A 114 -2.21 14.69 3.15
N GLN A 115 -2.64 15.86 2.64
CA GLN A 115 -3.14 16.94 3.46
C GLN A 115 -4.46 16.60 4.16
N MET A 116 -5.36 15.85 3.54
CA MET A 116 -6.61 15.38 4.15
C MET A 116 -6.32 14.51 5.39
N VAL A 117 -5.44 13.52 5.26
CA VAL A 117 -5.05 12.66 6.39
C VAL A 117 -4.33 13.47 7.47
N LEU A 118 -3.43 14.36 7.09
CA LEU A 118 -2.71 15.23 8.04
C LEU A 118 -3.66 16.13 8.82
N ALA A 119 -4.67 16.71 8.16
CA ALA A 119 -5.67 17.57 8.82
C ALA A 119 -6.47 16.77 9.85
N LYS A 120 -6.88 15.54 9.52
CA LYS A 120 -7.59 14.65 10.45
C LYS A 120 -6.71 14.28 11.65
N PHE A 121 -5.45 13.92 11.44
CA PHE A 121 -4.51 13.61 12.52
C PHE A 121 -4.35 14.77 13.50
N ARG A 122 -4.19 15.99 12.98
CA ARG A 122 -4.09 17.20 13.81
C ARG A 122 -5.38 17.47 14.57
N ALA A 123 -6.53 17.27 13.96
CA ALA A 123 -7.83 17.40 14.61
C ALA A 123 -8.03 16.37 15.73
N GLU A 124 -7.44 15.18 15.60
CA GLU A 124 -7.42 14.13 16.63
C GLU A 124 -6.30 14.33 17.68
N GLY A 125 -5.55 15.43 17.61
CA GLY A 125 -4.54 15.80 18.61
C GLY A 125 -3.16 15.15 18.41
N VAL A 126 -2.91 14.54 17.23
CA VAL A 126 -1.57 14.02 16.89
C VAL A 126 -0.62 15.17 16.59
N ASP A 127 0.57 15.15 17.23
CA ASP A 127 1.66 16.07 16.92
C ASP A 127 2.47 15.52 15.73
N VAL A 128 2.16 15.98 14.51
CA VAL A 128 2.87 15.54 13.30
C VAL A 128 4.00 16.52 12.98
N LYS A 129 5.24 16.03 13.10
CA LYS A 129 6.49 16.73 12.81
C LYS A 129 7.02 16.34 11.44
N LEU A 130 6.72 17.16 10.44
CA LEU A 130 7.25 17.01 9.06
C LEU A 130 8.61 17.67 8.94
N GLU A 131 9.45 17.18 8.00
CA GLU A 131 10.82 17.68 7.79
C GLU A 131 11.71 17.57 9.05
N HIS A 132 11.39 16.60 9.93
CA HIS A 132 12.14 16.33 11.13
C HIS A 132 12.91 15.01 10.98
N LYS A 133 14.23 15.10 10.97
CA LYS A 133 15.11 13.94 10.86
C LYS A 133 15.51 13.44 12.24
N ALA A 134 15.13 12.21 12.58
CA ALA A 134 15.59 11.58 13.82
C ALA A 134 17.12 11.43 13.79
N LYS A 135 17.79 12.00 14.79
CA LYS A 135 19.25 12.12 14.87
C LYS A 135 19.86 11.24 15.96
N GLN A 136 19.24 11.21 17.14
CA GLN A 136 19.76 10.49 18.29
C GLN A 136 18.66 10.19 19.30
N PHE A 137 18.77 9.09 20.00
CA PHE A 137 18.01 8.75 21.20
C PHE A 137 18.90 8.80 22.43
N LEU A 138 18.38 9.29 23.54
CA LEU A 138 19.12 9.39 24.79
C LEU A 138 18.17 9.30 26.00
N VAL A 139 18.75 9.07 27.18
CA VAL A 139 18.04 9.10 28.46
C VAL A 139 18.67 10.20 29.30
N GLU A 140 17.87 11.19 29.72
CA GLU A 140 18.29 12.24 30.63
C GLU A 140 17.35 12.30 31.83
N ASN A 141 17.90 12.26 33.04
CA ASN A 141 17.14 12.28 34.29
C ASN A 141 16.03 11.19 34.36
N GLY A 142 16.26 10.03 33.72
CA GLY A 142 15.29 8.93 33.65
C GLY A 142 14.21 9.09 32.57
N GLU A 143 14.23 10.15 31.78
CA GLU A 143 13.31 10.38 30.67
C GLU A 143 13.94 10.02 29.33
N LYS A 144 13.23 9.23 28.48
CA LYS A 144 13.64 8.94 27.12
C LYS A 144 13.36 10.16 26.23
N ILE A 145 14.35 10.56 25.43
CA ILE A 145 14.26 11.73 24.56
C ILE A 145 14.75 11.38 23.16
N LEU A 146 13.96 11.73 22.14
CA LEU A 146 14.40 11.75 20.76
C LEU A 146 14.87 13.16 20.40
N ILE A 147 16.06 13.27 19.85
CA ILE A 147 16.58 14.49 19.22
C ILE A 147 16.30 14.39 17.73
N CYS A 148 15.52 15.33 17.21
CA CYS A 148 15.29 15.52 15.77
C CYS A 148 16.02 16.76 15.29
N GLU A 149 16.58 16.70 14.10
CA GLU A 149 17.08 17.88 13.39
C GLU A 149 15.96 18.44 12.51
N HIS A 150 15.68 19.73 12.64
CA HIS A 150 14.76 20.48 11.80
C HIS A 150 15.34 21.88 11.51
N GLN A 151 15.57 22.19 10.24
CA GLN A 151 16.12 23.47 9.77
C GLN A 151 17.44 23.86 10.50
N GLY A 152 18.30 22.88 10.75
CA GLY A 152 19.60 23.10 11.44
C GLY A 152 19.50 23.23 12.95
N GLN A 153 18.31 23.04 13.54
CA GLN A 153 18.09 23.08 14.99
C GLN A 153 17.75 21.70 15.54
N ASP A 154 18.23 21.41 16.74
CA ASP A 154 17.91 20.18 17.46
C ASP A 154 16.60 20.38 18.26
N ILE A 155 15.58 19.61 17.90
CA ILE A 155 14.26 19.59 18.55
C ILE A 155 14.20 18.36 19.47
N ARG A 156 13.79 18.56 20.72
CA ARG A 156 13.68 17.50 21.73
C ARG A 156 12.25 17.00 21.83
N VAL A 157 12.06 15.69 21.75
CA VAL A 157 10.76 15.03 21.86
C VAL A 157 10.84 13.99 22.98
N PRO A 158 10.26 14.26 24.16
CA PRO A 158 10.19 13.27 25.23
C PRO A 158 9.13 12.21 24.93
N PHE A 159 9.40 10.94 25.30
CA PHE A 159 8.51 9.81 25.03
C PHE A 159 8.68 8.67 26.02
N ASP A 160 7.73 7.73 26.02
CA ASP A 160 7.81 6.49 26.80
C ASP A 160 8.20 5.31 25.93
N GLU A 161 7.57 5.18 24.74
CA GLU A 161 7.88 4.15 23.75
C GLU A 161 8.08 4.76 22.36
N VAL A 162 8.90 4.11 21.53
CA VAL A 162 9.11 4.48 20.13
C VAL A 162 8.76 3.32 19.20
N LEU A 163 7.95 3.61 18.18
CA LEU A 163 7.61 2.70 17.10
C LEU A 163 8.37 3.09 15.82
N VAL A 164 9.17 2.16 15.30
CA VAL A 164 9.92 2.34 14.06
C VAL A 164 9.13 1.79 12.88
N ALA A 165 8.67 2.69 12.00
CA ALA A 165 7.83 2.40 10.83
C ALA A 165 8.37 3.05 9.54
N VAL A 166 9.70 3.03 9.34
CA VAL A 166 10.40 3.70 8.22
C VAL A 166 10.65 2.81 7.01
N GLY A 167 10.00 1.67 6.92
CA GLY A 167 10.05 0.76 5.78
C GLY A 167 10.27 -0.69 6.14
N ARG A 168 10.40 -1.53 5.12
CA ARG A 168 10.64 -2.98 5.23
C ARG A 168 11.80 -3.41 4.34
N VAL A 169 12.48 -4.48 4.73
CA VAL A 169 13.60 -5.07 3.98
C VAL A 169 13.32 -6.54 3.75
N ALA A 170 13.39 -6.98 2.50
CA ALA A 170 13.22 -8.37 2.13
C ALA A 170 14.27 -9.28 2.79
N ASN A 171 13.85 -10.46 3.19
CA ASN A 171 14.74 -11.45 3.82
C ASN A 171 15.48 -12.23 2.74
N THR A 172 16.67 -11.76 2.36
CA THR A 172 17.45 -12.32 1.24
C THR A 172 18.78 -12.91 1.68
N LYS A 173 18.98 -13.18 2.97
CA LYS A 173 20.27 -13.66 3.49
C LYS A 173 20.10 -14.82 4.46
N GLY A 174 21.15 -15.65 4.54
CA GLY A 174 21.31 -16.67 5.58
C GLY A 174 20.68 -18.03 5.29
N TYR A 175 20.05 -18.21 4.11
CA TYR A 175 19.41 -19.48 3.77
C TYR A 175 19.80 -20.06 2.38
N GLY A 176 20.99 -19.68 1.88
CA GLY A 176 21.63 -20.36 0.75
C GLY A 176 21.56 -19.64 -0.59
N LEU A 177 21.05 -18.39 -0.67
CA LEU A 177 20.99 -17.63 -1.92
C LEU A 177 22.38 -17.25 -2.41
N GLU A 178 23.25 -16.79 -1.49
CA GLU A 178 24.60 -16.36 -1.78
C GLU A 178 25.46 -17.51 -2.29
N GLU A 179 25.37 -18.67 -1.65
CA GLU A 179 26.12 -19.88 -2.01
C GLU A 179 25.68 -20.44 -3.38
N LEU A 180 24.42 -20.28 -3.74
CA LEU A 180 23.88 -20.69 -5.03
C LEU A 180 24.04 -19.62 -6.13
N GLY A 181 24.55 -18.44 -5.78
CA GLY A 181 24.69 -17.32 -6.72
C GLY A 181 23.35 -16.78 -7.23
N ILE A 182 22.26 -16.94 -6.47
CA ILE A 182 20.95 -16.38 -6.82
C ILE A 182 21.00 -14.87 -6.64
N PRO A 183 20.79 -14.07 -7.71
CA PRO A 183 20.97 -12.63 -7.63
C PRO A 183 19.86 -11.94 -6.84
N VAL A 184 20.25 -10.82 -6.22
CA VAL A 184 19.37 -9.90 -5.53
C VAL A 184 19.30 -8.59 -6.31
N THR A 185 18.11 -8.05 -6.51
CA THR A 185 17.87 -6.82 -7.27
C THR A 185 18.41 -5.57 -6.54
N ARG A 186 18.40 -4.41 -7.21
CA ARG A 186 18.73 -3.12 -6.59
C ARG A 186 17.77 -2.76 -5.43
N GLN A 187 16.52 -3.25 -5.46
CA GLN A 187 15.54 -3.10 -4.38
C GLN A 187 15.76 -4.10 -3.23
N ARG A 188 16.84 -4.89 -3.29
CA ARG A 188 17.19 -5.92 -2.31
C ARG A 188 16.16 -7.06 -2.20
N THR A 189 15.46 -7.38 -3.28
CA THR A 189 14.57 -8.54 -3.40
C THR A 189 15.24 -9.63 -4.23
N VAL A 190 14.81 -10.89 -4.08
CA VAL A 190 15.28 -11.99 -4.93
C VAL A 190 14.89 -11.69 -6.37
N GLU A 191 15.86 -11.76 -7.30
CA GLU A 191 15.57 -11.58 -8.71
C GLU A 191 14.76 -12.75 -9.27
N THR A 192 13.65 -12.44 -9.93
CA THR A 192 12.79 -13.42 -10.60
C THR A 192 12.40 -12.96 -11.99
N ASN A 193 12.11 -13.90 -12.86
CA ASN A 193 11.46 -13.62 -14.14
C ASN A 193 9.94 -13.48 -13.98
N GLU A 194 9.24 -13.26 -15.09
CA GLU A 194 7.78 -13.11 -15.14
C GLU A 194 6.99 -14.35 -14.69
N PHE A 195 7.65 -15.51 -14.59
CA PHE A 195 7.09 -16.77 -14.09
C PHE A 195 7.44 -17.03 -12.62
N LEU A 196 8.03 -16.03 -11.94
CA LEU A 196 8.54 -16.11 -10.57
C LEU A 196 9.70 -17.10 -10.37
N GLN A 197 10.38 -17.50 -11.43
CA GLN A 197 11.57 -18.33 -11.39
C GLN A 197 12.80 -17.48 -11.09
N THR A 198 13.67 -17.98 -10.23
CA THR A 198 14.99 -17.40 -9.97
C THR A 198 15.96 -17.77 -11.11
N LEU A 199 17.28 -17.59 -10.90
CA LEU A 199 18.33 -18.11 -11.77
C LEU A 199 18.14 -19.61 -12.07
N TYR A 200 17.63 -20.37 -11.11
CA TYR A 200 17.31 -21.79 -11.26
C TYR A 200 15.83 -21.97 -11.63
N PRO A 201 15.52 -22.61 -12.78
CA PRO A 201 14.14 -22.73 -13.27
C PRO A 201 13.17 -23.49 -12.35
N ASN A 202 13.69 -24.25 -11.39
CA ASN A 202 12.92 -24.99 -10.39
C ASN A 202 12.90 -24.34 -9.00
N ILE A 203 13.58 -23.18 -8.83
CA ILE A 203 13.51 -22.38 -7.62
C ILE A 203 12.71 -21.12 -7.93
N TYR A 204 11.60 -20.95 -7.23
CA TYR A 204 10.69 -19.82 -7.35
C TYR A 204 10.81 -18.91 -6.12
N ALA A 205 10.43 -17.65 -6.25
CA ALA A 205 10.25 -16.76 -5.09
C ALA A 205 8.93 -16.00 -5.21
N CYS A 206 8.25 -15.77 -4.06
CA CYS A 206 6.98 -15.06 -4.01
C CYS A 206 6.85 -14.24 -2.72
N GLY A 207 5.98 -13.25 -2.75
CA GLY A 207 5.74 -12.31 -1.65
C GLY A 207 6.83 -11.25 -1.52
N ASP A 208 6.94 -10.66 -0.33
CA ASP A 208 7.81 -9.52 -0.07
C ASP A 208 9.28 -9.78 -0.42
N VAL A 209 9.71 -11.03 -0.35
CA VAL A 209 11.07 -11.43 -0.70
C VAL A 209 11.38 -11.28 -2.19
N ALA A 210 10.37 -11.42 -3.04
CA ALA A 210 10.50 -11.32 -4.50
C ALA A 210 10.20 -9.90 -5.03
N GLY A 211 9.35 -9.13 -4.34
CA GLY A 211 8.86 -7.84 -4.85
C GLY A 211 8.08 -7.99 -6.18
N PRO A 212 7.91 -6.92 -6.97
CA PRO A 212 8.26 -5.54 -6.68
C PRO A 212 7.33 -4.85 -5.65
N TYR A 213 6.21 -5.49 -5.31
CA TYR A 213 5.21 -4.99 -4.36
C TYR A 213 5.22 -5.82 -3.09
N GLN A 214 5.25 -5.15 -1.93
CA GLN A 214 5.26 -5.79 -0.61
C GLN A 214 3.87 -5.67 0.04
N PHE A 215 2.87 -6.31 -0.58
CA PHE A 215 1.49 -6.37 -0.11
C PHE A 215 1.02 -7.81 0.05
N THR A 216 0.20 -8.07 1.06
CA THR A 216 -0.33 -9.41 1.34
C THR A 216 -1.12 -9.98 0.15
N HIS A 217 -1.96 -9.17 -0.50
CA HIS A 217 -2.72 -9.59 -1.68
C HIS A 217 -1.81 -9.88 -2.89
N THR A 218 -0.72 -9.13 -3.08
CA THR A 218 0.28 -9.41 -4.12
C THR A 218 1.04 -10.69 -3.80
N ALA A 219 1.41 -10.90 -2.53
CA ALA A 219 2.08 -12.13 -2.10
C ALA A 219 1.20 -13.37 -2.35
N ALA A 220 -0.10 -13.30 -2.03
CA ALA A 220 -1.06 -14.38 -2.31
C ALA A 220 -1.19 -14.66 -3.81
N HIS A 221 -1.26 -13.62 -4.63
CA HIS A 221 -1.30 -13.73 -6.08
C HIS A 221 -0.03 -14.40 -6.63
N GLN A 222 1.15 -13.96 -6.19
CA GLN A 222 2.43 -14.56 -6.58
C GLN A 222 2.54 -16.01 -6.12
N ALA A 223 2.10 -16.34 -4.89
CA ALA A 223 2.15 -17.69 -4.35
C ALA A 223 1.35 -18.67 -5.21
N TRP A 224 0.18 -18.26 -5.71
CA TRP A 224 -0.60 -19.07 -6.65
C TRP A 224 0.18 -19.33 -7.94
N TYR A 225 0.75 -18.31 -8.57
CA TYR A 225 1.53 -18.46 -9.81
C TYR A 225 2.79 -19.31 -9.58
N ALA A 226 3.52 -19.11 -8.49
CA ALA A 226 4.69 -19.90 -8.15
C ALA A 226 4.32 -21.38 -7.98
N ALA A 227 3.24 -21.68 -7.24
CA ALA A 227 2.79 -23.06 -7.03
C ALA A 227 2.33 -23.75 -8.33
N VAL A 228 1.50 -23.07 -9.14
CA VAL A 228 1.01 -23.62 -10.40
C VAL A 228 2.17 -23.82 -11.39
N ASN A 229 3.11 -22.89 -11.47
CA ASN A 229 4.29 -23.04 -12.33
C ASN A 229 5.23 -24.16 -11.84
N ALA A 230 5.39 -24.34 -10.54
CA ALA A 230 6.17 -25.43 -9.95
C ALA A 230 5.56 -26.81 -10.28
N LEU A 231 4.23 -26.93 -10.26
CA LEU A 231 3.52 -28.19 -10.51
C LEU A 231 3.31 -28.47 -11.99
N PHE A 232 2.91 -27.47 -12.75
CA PHE A 232 2.40 -27.63 -14.12
C PHE A 232 3.20 -26.86 -15.19
N GLY A 233 4.23 -26.11 -14.80
CA GLY A 233 5.00 -25.24 -15.71
C GLY A 233 5.71 -25.96 -16.86
N ARG A 234 5.81 -27.31 -16.81
CA ARG A 234 6.26 -28.13 -17.96
C ARG A 234 5.23 -28.18 -19.10
N PHE A 235 3.95 -28.06 -18.79
CA PHE A 235 2.85 -28.09 -19.75
C PHE A 235 2.45 -26.67 -20.18
N LYS A 236 2.28 -25.78 -19.19
CA LYS A 236 1.89 -24.39 -19.41
C LYS A 236 2.44 -23.53 -18.28
N LYS A 237 3.11 -22.44 -18.64
CA LYS A 237 3.58 -21.43 -17.69
C LYS A 237 2.57 -20.28 -17.59
N PHE A 238 2.40 -19.73 -16.39
CA PHE A 238 1.53 -18.62 -16.09
C PHE A 238 2.39 -17.43 -15.64
N ARG A 239 2.15 -16.28 -16.25
CA ARG A 239 2.85 -15.04 -15.93
C ARG A 239 2.18 -14.31 -14.78
N ALA A 240 2.96 -13.86 -13.81
CA ALA A 240 2.48 -12.89 -12.83
C ALA A 240 2.23 -11.56 -13.53
N ASP A 241 1.03 -11.00 -13.36
CA ASP A 241 0.62 -9.77 -14.01
C ASP A 241 0.42 -8.67 -12.97
N TYR A 242 1.24 -7.63 -13.07
CA TYR A 242 1.25 -6.47 -12.19
C TYR A 242 0.73 -5.20 -12.87
N SER A 243 0.01 -5.33 -13.98
CA SER A 243 -0.52 -4.17 -14.72
C SER A 243 -1.55 -3.36 -13.93
N VAL A 244 -2.24 -4.00 -12.99
CA VAL A 244 -3.24 -3.38 -12.12
C VAL A 244 -3.04 -3.86 -10.69
N ILE A 245 -2.41 -3.04 -9.86
CA ILE A 245 -2.17 -3.33 -8.45
C ILE A 245 -2.85 -2.26 -7.61
N PRO A 246 -3.85 -2.61 -6.79
CA PRO A 246 -4.42 -1.71 -5.79
C PRO A 246 -3.61 -1.73 -4.50
N TRP A 247 -3.73 -0.68 -3.71
CA TRP A 247 -3.34 -0.65 -2.29
C TRP A 247 -4.23 0.29 -1.51
N ALA A 248 -4.27 0.12 -0.21
CA ALA A 248 -4.96 0.99 0.70
C ALA A 248 -4.11 1.28 1.94
N THR A 249 -4.31 2.47 2.52
CA THR A 249 -3.86 2.85 3.84
C THR A 249 -5.11 2.98 4.70
N PHE A 250 -5.18 2.21 5.78
CA PHE A 250 -6.36 2.08 6.63
C PHE A 250 -6.37 3.12 7.75
N THR A 251 -6.18 4.37 7.36
CA THR A 251 -6.42 5.55 8.20
C THR A 251 -7.89 5.97 8.08
N GLU A 252 -8.29 7.01 8.80
CA GLU A 252 -9.55 7.71 8.57
C GLU A 252 -9.21 9.18 8.26
N PRO A 253 -9.53 9.65 7.05
CA PRO A 253 -10.13 8.87 5.95
C PRO A 253 -9.21 7.73 5.48
N GLU A 254 -9.79 6.59 5.04
CA GLU A 254 -9.04 5.58 4.29
C GLU A 254 -8.53 6.18 2.99
N VAL A 255 -7.36 5.72 2.54
CA VAL A 255 -6.83 6.13 1.24
C VAL A 255 -6.53 4.89 0.42
N ALA A 256 -7.27 4.70 -0.67
CA ALA A 256 -7.05 3.61 -1.60
C ALA A 256 -6.65 4.13 -2.98
N ARG A 257 -5.75 3.41 -3.65
CA ARG A 257 -5.30 3.77 -4.99
C ARG A 257 -5.11 2.53 -5.87
N VAL A 258 -5.37 2.72 -7.17
CA VAL A 258 -5.01 1.79 -8.24
C VAL A 258 -4.48 2.57 -9.42
N GLY A 259 -3.40 2.13 -10.03
CA GLY A 259 -2.78 2.79 -11.18
C GLY A 259 -2.04 4.09 -10.80
N LEU A 260 -1.99 5.03 -11.72
CA LEU A 260 -1.24 6.28 -11.58
C LEU A 260 -1.99 7.33 -10.76
N ASN A 261 -1.25 8.11 -9.98
CA ASN A 261 -1.71 9.41 -9.51
C ASN A 261 -1.13 10.53 -10.39
N GLU A 262 -1.47 11.79 -10.11
CA GLU A 262 -0.99 12.93 -10.89
C GLU A 262 0.53 13.08 -10.82
N THR A 263 1.11 12.89 -9.63
CA THR A 263 2.55 13.00 -9.41
C THR A 263 3.31 12.00 -10.27
N GLU A 264 2.93 10.73 -10.22
CA GLU A 264 3.57 9.68 -11.02
C GLU A 264 3.33 9.86 -12.53
N ALA A 265 2.14 10.32 -12.92
CA ALA A 265 1.83 10.59 -14.33
C ALA A 265 2.71 11.72 -14.89
N ARG A 266 2.92 12.80 -14.12
CA ARG A 266 3.83 13.90 -14.49
C ARG A 266 5.29 13.44 -14.57
N GLU A 267 5.77 12.69 -13.58
CA GLU A 267 7.15 12.15 -13.56
C GLU A 267 7.42 11.23 -14.77
N LYS A 268 6.42 10.45 -15.18
CA LYS A 268 6.50 9.53 -16.33
C LYS A 268 6.18 10.21 -17.67
N ASN A 269 5.86 11.51 -17.68
CA ASN A 269 5.41 12.26 -18.85
C ASN A 269 4.22 11.62 -19.57
N ILE A 270 3.28 11.04 -18.80
CA ILE A 270 2.03 10.45 -19.33
C ILE A 270 0.96 11.53 -19.34
N PRO A 271 0.40 11.89 -20.50
CA PRO A 271 -0.70 12.85 -20.58
C PRO A 271 -1.96 12.30 -19.88
N PHE A 272 -2.62 13.13 -19.11
CA PHE A 272 -3.85 12.76 -18.40
C PHE A 272 -4.82 13.92 -18.27
N GLU A 273 -6.06 13.59 -18.00
CA GLU A 273 -7.10 14.48 -17.52
C GLU A 273 -7.55 14.02 -16.15
N VAL A 274 -7.93 14.96 -15.28
CA VAL A 274 -8.40 14.70 -13.92
C VAL A 274 -9.89 14.95 -13.83
N THR A 275 -10.62 14.01 -13.25
CA THR A 275 -12.02 14.19 -12.86
C THR A 275 -12.16 13.85 -11.39
N THR A 276 -12.84 14.69 -10.63
CA THR A 276 -13.09 14.50 -9.21
C THR A 276 -14.58 14.48 -8.87
N TYR A 277 -14.91 13.83 -7.76
CA TYR A 277 -16.19 13.92 -7.10
C TYR A 277 -15.96 13.96 -5.57
N GLY A 278 -16.51 14.99 -4.91
CA GLY A 278 -16.49 15.11 -3.45
C GLY A 278 -17.55 14.24 -2.80
N LEU A 279 -17.23 13.63 -1.65
CA LEU A 279 -18.21 12.82 -0.90
C LEU A 279 -19.17 13.65 -0.08
N ASP A 280 -18.97 14.96 -0.02
CA ASP A 280 -19.82 15.94 0.67
C ASP A 280 -21.21 16.12 0.04
N ASP A 281 -21.39 15.71 -1.20
CA ASP A 281 -22.67 15.72 -1.96
C ASP A 281 -23.27 14.31 -2.12
N LEU A 282 -22.81 13.35 -1.34
CA LEU A 282 -23.26 11.95 -1.42
C LEU A 282 -24.22 11.61 -0.27
N ASP A 283 -25.48 11.31 -0.57
CA ASP A 283 -26.53 11.05 0.40
C ASP A 283 -26.13 10.03 1.47
N ARG A 284 -25.45 8.95 1.07
CA ARG A 284 -24.99 7.94 2.04
C ARG A 284 -23.93 8.49 2.98
N ALA A 285 -22.94 9.21 2.48
CA ALA A 285 -21.90 9.80 3.30
C ALA A 285 -22.47 10.85 4.26
N ILE A 286 -23.46 11.64 3.81
CA ILE A 286 -24.19 12.60 4.66
C ILE A 286 -24.94 11.89 5.77
N ALA A 287 -25.67 10.79 5.44
CA ALA A 287 -26.45 10.02 6.40
C ALA A 287 -25.56 9.36 7.48
N ASP A 288 -24.35 8.93 7.11
CA ASP A 288 -23.39 8.32 8.03
C ASP A 288 -22.55 9.35 8.80
N SER A 289 -22.72 10.65 8.55
CA SER A 289 -21.89 11.75 9.08
C SER A 289 -20.43 11.70 8.63
N GLU A 290 -20.17 11.07 7.46
CA GLU A 290 -18.86 10.88 6.83
C GLU A 290 -18.78 11.62 5.48
N ALA A 291 -19.46 12.79 5.38
CA ALA A 291 -19.52 13.62 4.18
C ALA A 291 -18.20 14.38 3.93
N HIS A 292 -17.09 13.67 3.99
CA HIS A 292 -15.76 14.19 3.71
C HIS A 292 -14.95 13.19 2.90
N GLY A 293 -14.12 13.70 2.00
CA GLY A 293 -13.35 12.86 1.12
C GLY A 293 -13.58 13.15 -0.35
N LEU A 294 -12.89 12.41 -1.21
CA LEU A 294 -13.01 12.58 -2.65
C LEU A 294 -12.64 11.30 -3.40
N ILE A 295 -13.20 11.16 -4.60
CA ILE A 295 -12.72 10.26 -5.63
C ILE A 295 -12.05 11.09 -6.71
N LYS A 296 -10.81 10.75 -7.06
CA LYS A 296 -10.04 11.36 -8.15
C LYS A 296 -9.69 10.30 -9.17
N VAL A 297 -10.10 10.50 -10.42
CA VAL A 297 -9.85 9.60 -11.54
C VAL A 297 -8.98 10.30 -12.58
N LEU A 298 -7.90 9.65 -12.97
CA LEU A 298 -7.07 10.05 -14.10
C LEU A 298 -7.48 9.25 -15.33
N THR A 299 -7.72 9.95 -16.44
CA THR A 299 -8.06 9.34 -17.73
C THR A 299 -7.10 9.78 -18.83
N VAL A 300 -7.04 9.01 -19.91
CA VAL A 300 -6.38 9.42 -21.14
C VAL A 300 -7.12 10.65 -21.71
N PRO A 301 -6.42 11.74 -22.11
CA PRO A 301 -7.06 12.94 -22.64
C PRO A 301 -8.10 12.65 -23.72
N GLY A 302 -9.32 13.17 -23.53
CA GLY A 302 -10.45 12.98 -24.44
C GLY A 302 -11.01 11.56 -24.52
N LYS A 303 -10.57 10.64 -23.64
CA LYS A 303 -11.05 9.24 -23.62
C LYS A 303 -11.42 8.83 -22.20
N ASP A 304 -12.42 7.97 -22.07
CA ASP A 304 -12.88 7.42 -20.80
C ASP A 304 -12.00 6.29 -20.24
N ARG A 305 -10.86 6.04 -20.87
CA ARG A 305 -9.89 5.03 -20.42
C ARG A 305 -9.19 5.48 -19.15
N ILE A 306 -9.34 4.70 -18.10
CA ILE A 306 -8.78 4.98 -16.77
C ILE A 306 -7.28 4.69 -16.76
N LEU A 307 -6.48 5.63 -16.24
CA LEU A 307 -5.05 5.51 -15.99
C LEU A 307 -4.75 5.24 -14.52
N GLY A 308 -5.60 5.73 -13.64
CA GLY A 308 -5.51 5.51 -12.22
C GLY A 308 -6.63 6.19 -11.45
N VAL A 309 -6.85 5.72 -10.24
CA VAL A 309 -7.88 6.23 -9.33
C VAL A 309 -7.32 6.30 -7.92
N THR A 310 -7.60 7.40 -7.24
CA THR A 310 -7.38 7.57 -5.80
C THR A 310 -8.71 7.88 -5.14
N ILE A 311 -9.03 7.15 -4.09
CA ILE A 311 -10.21 7.40 -3.24
C ILE A 311 -9.68 7.72 -1.83
N ALA A 312 -10.12 8.84 -1.28
CA ALA A 312 -9.91 9.17 0.12
C ALA A 312 -11.27 9.36 0.77
N GLY A 313 -11.62 8.52 1.74
CA GLY A 313 -12.93 8.52 2.40
C GLY A 313 -13.23 7.20 3.07
N GLU A 314 -14.41 7.07 3.65
CA GLU A 314 -14.83 5.84 4.31
C GLU A 314 -14.96 4.69 3.30
N HIS A 315 -14.49 3.49 3.70
CA HIS A 315 -14.49 2.28 2.87
C HIS A 315 -13.79 2.43 1.50
N ALA A 316 -12.82 3.33 1.39
CA ALA A 316 -12.08 3.53 0.13
C ALA A 316 -11.44 2.23 -0.38
N GLY A 317 -10.96 1.36 0.54
CA GLY A 317 -10.38 0.05 0.23
C GLY A 317 -11.37 -0.91 -0.44
N ASP A 318 -12.65 -0.82 -0.11
CA ASP A 318 -13.72 -1.61 -0.75
C ASP A 318 -14.17 -0.98 -2.06
N LEU A 319 -14.36 0.34 -2.07
CA LEU A 319 -14.85 1.09 -3.24
C LEU A 319 -13.90 1.01 -4.44
N ILE A 320 -12.59 0.95 -4.22
CA ILE A 320 -11.58 0.88 -5.26
C ILE A 320 -11.68 -0.41 -6.10
N ALA A 321 -12.31 -1.47 -5.57
CA ALA A 321 -12.40 -2.78 -6.24
C ALA A 321 -13.11 -2.71 -7.60
N GLU A 322 -14.11 -1.84 -7.76
CA GLU A 322 -14.76 -1.62 -9.06
C GLU A 322 -13.78 -1.08 -10.10
N TYR A 323 -12.93 -0.14 -9.72
CA TYR A 323 -11.91 0.42 -10.62
C TYR A 323 -10.79 -0.58 -10.92
N VAL A 324 -10.43 -1.44 -9.96
CA VAL A 324 -9.48 -2.53 -10.19
C VAL A 324 -10.01 -3.46 -11.29
N ALA A 325 -11.27 -3.88 -11.17
CA ALA A 325 -11.93 -4.71 -12.18
C ALA A 325 -12.06 -3.97 -13.53
N ALA A 326 -12.47 -2.71 -13.51
CA ALA A 326 -12.61 -1.87 -14.69
C ALA A 326 -11.28 -1.73 -15.45
N MET A 327 -10.20 -1.37 -14.76
CA MET A 327 -8.87 -1.24 -15.36
C MET A 327 -8.34 -2.59 -15.88
N ARG A 328 -8.53 -3.66 -15.11
CA ARG A 328 -8.09 -5.01 -15.49
C ARG A 328 -8.75 -5.50 -16.79
N HIS A 329 -10.01 -5.15 -17.00
CA HIS A 329 -10.81 -5.60 -18.15
C HIS A 329 -11.00 -4.52 -19.22
N GLY A 330 -10.29 -3.38 -19.13
CA GLY A 330 -10.37 -2.30 -20.10
C GLY A 330 -11.75 -1.62 -20.17
N ILE A 331 -12.43 -1.57 -19.03
CA ILE A 331 -13.72 -0.87 -18.87
C ILE A 331 -13.44 0.60 -18.57
N GLY A 332 -14.03 1.51 -19.37
CA GLY A 332 -13.90 2.95 -19.17
C GLY A 332 -15.06 3.55 -18.37
N LEU A 333 -14.95 4.84 -18.04
CA LEU A 333 -15.93 5.58 -17.23
C LEU A 333 -17.35 5.57 -17.81
N ASN A 334 -17.51 5.55 -19.14
CA ASN A 334 -18.85 5.46 -19.75
C ASN A 334 -19.59 4.17 -19.37
N LYS A 335 -18.88 3.06 -19.21
CA LYS A 335 -19.50 1.79 -18.78
C LYS A 335 -19.81 1.79 -17.29
N ILE A 336 -18.95 2.37 -16.45
CA ILE A 336 -19.23 2.59 -15.03
C ILE A 336 -20.49 3.44 -14.88
N LEU A 337 -20.59 4.57 -15.61
CA LEU A 337 -21.79 5.43 -15.62
C LEU A 337 -23.05 4.67 -16.02
N GLY A 338 -22.94 3.75 -16.98
CA GLY A 338 -24.06 2.94 -17.47
C GLY A 338 -24.42 1.75 -16.55
N THR A 339 -23.64 1.50 -15.51
CA THR A 339 -23.89 0.45 -14.50
C THR A 339 -24.85 0.98 -13.44
N ILE A 340 -25.84 0.17 -13.05
CA ILE A 340 -26.79 0.52 -11.97
C ILE A 340 -26.10 0.28 -10.65
N HIS A 341 -25.98 1.34 -9.85
CA HIS A 341 -25.48 1.28 -8.47
C HIS A 341 -26.66 1.34 -7.49
N ILE A 342 -26.54 0.62 -6.39
CA ILE A 342 -27.57 0.59 -5.34
C ILE A 342 -27.60 1.95 -4.63
N TYR A 343 -28.79 2.53 -4.46
CA TYR A 343 -29.05 3.73 -3.67
C TYR A 343 -29.71 3.38 -2.32
N PRO A 344 -29.30 4.02 -1.20
CA PRO A 344 -28.14 4.88 -1.03
C PRO A 344 -26.92 4.08 -0.60
N THR A 345 -25.81 4.20 -1.33
CA THR A 345 -24.53 3.56 -0.99
C THR A 345 -23.35 4.46 -1.30
N LEU A 346 -22.19 4.20 -0.66
CA LEU A 346 -20.95 4.90 -0.98
C LEU A 346 -20.47 4.59 -2.41
N ALA A 347 -20.81 3.42 -2.96
CA ALA A 347 -20.43 3.02 -4.32
C ALA A 347 -21.03 3.92 -5.43
N GLU A 348 -22.12 4.65 -5.15
CA GLU A 348 -22.67 5.62 -6.11
C GLU A 348 -21.69 6.72 -6.47
N ALA A 349 -20.73 7.05 -5.58
CA ALA A 349 -19.68 8.01 -5.86
C ALA A 349 -18.86 7.64 -7.10
N ASN A 350 -18.64 6.33 -7.36
CA ASN A 350 -17.97 5.85 -8.57
C ASN A 350 -18.75 6.20 -9.85
N LYS A 351 -20.08 6.10 -9.79
CA LYS A 351 -20.96 6.51 -10.88
C LYS A 351 -20.99 8.03 -11.05
N TYR A 352 -20.99 8.78 -9.95
CA TYR A 352 -21.07 10.25 -10.01
C TYR A 352 -19.79 10.88 -10.59
N VAL A 353 -18.60 10.39 -10.23
CA VAL A 353 -17.36 10.85 -10.87
C VAL A 353 -17.34 10.52 -12.37
N ALA A 354 -17.86 9.35 -12.77
CA ALA A 354 -18.00 8.99 -14.17
C ALA A 354 -19.01 9.91 -14.88
N GLY A 355 -20.08 10.33 -14.18
CA GLY A 355 -21.04 11.34 -14.64
C GLY A 355 -20.40 12.73 -14.83
N ASN A 356 -19.53 13.15 -13.93
CA ASN A 356 -18.79 14.39 -14.04
C ASN A 356 -17.88 14.38 -15.28
N TRP A 357 -17.14 13.28 -15.50
CA TRP A 357 -16.34 13.11 -16.71
C TRP A 357 -17.20 13.21 -17.97
N LYS A 358 -18.33 12.49 -18.01
CA LYS A 358 -19.25 12.51 -19.16
C LYS A 358 -19.80 13.91 -19.44
N ARG A 359 -20.15 14.66 -18.40
CA ARG A 359 -20.67 16.03 -18.50
C ARG A 359 -19.61 16.98 -19.07
N ALA A 360 -18.36 16.86 -18.59
CA ALA A 360 -17.24 17.65 -19.10
C ALA A 360 -16.93 17.36 -20.59
N HIS A 361 -17.19 16.15 -21.06
CA HIS A 361 -16.98 15.71 -22.45
C HIS A 361 -18.28 15.70 -23.29
N ALA A 362 -19.32 16.41 -22.85
CA ALA A 362 -20.55 16.48 -23.60
C ALA A 362 -20.33 17.14 -24.96
N PRO A 363 -20.88 16.58 -26.08
CA PRO A 363 -20.69 17.10 -27.42
C PRO A 363 -21.54 18.35 -27.65
N GLN A 364 -21.04 19.51 -27.23
CA GLN A 364 -21.75 20.79 -27.18
C GLN A 364 -22.41 21.16 -28.53
N LYS A 365 -21.70 20.90 -29.65
CA LYS A 365 -22.25 21.16 -31.00
C LYS A 365 -23.48 20.30 -31.30
N LEU A 366 -23.46 19.04 -30.92
CA LEU A 366 -24.58 18.11 -31.09
C LEU A 366 -25.75 18.52 -30.19
N LEU A 367 -25.46 18.85 -28.91
CA LEU A 367 -26.48 19.30 -27.96
C LEU A 367 -27.16 20.59 -28.44
N ALA A 368 -26.40 21.55 -28.97
CA ALA A 368 -26.96 22.78 -29.55
C ALA A 368 -27.82 22.49 -30.79
N TRP A 369 -27.42 21.51 -31.62
CA TRP A 369 -28.25 21.09 -32.76
C TRP A 369 -29.54 20.41 -32.30
N VAL A 370 -29.47 19.48 -31.35
CA VAL A 370 -30.64 18.83 -30.74
C VAL A 370 -31.56 19.86 -30.08
N GLY A 371 -31.00 20.84 -29.37
CA GLY A 371 -31.78 21.95 -28.80
C GLY A 371 -32.57 22.73 -29.86
N ARG A 372 -31.95 23.06 -31.02
CA ARG A 372 -32.62 23.72 -32.15
C ARG A 372 -33.70 22.83 -32.76
N TYR A 373 -33.44 21.53 -32.92
CA TYR A 373 -34.42 20.57 -33.39
C TYR A 373 -35.65 20.51 -32.48
N HIS A 374 -35.47 20.42 -31.16
CA HIS A 374 -36.59 20.43 -30.23
C HIS A 374 -37.31 21.76 -30.13
N ALA A 375 -36.63 22.89 -30.33
CA ALA A 375 -37.28 24.19 -30.42
C ALA A 375 -38.19 24.25 -31.65
N TRP A 376 -37.69 23.77 -32.80
CA TRP A 376 -38.49 23.69 -34.05
C TRP A 376 -39.69 22.75 -33.92
N MET A 377 -39.54 21.58 -33.22
CA MET A 377 -40.64 20.63 -32.98
C MET A 377 -41.73 21.17 -32.05
N ARG A 378 -41.45 22.20 -31.26
CA ARG A 378 -42.43 22.82 -30.36
C ARG A 378 -43.19 23.97 -30.97
N GLY A 379 -42.84 24.38 -32.21
CA GLY A 379 -43.44 25.52 -32.92
C GLY A 379 -42.85 26.79 -32.39
#